data_7e0e283c6fa2652363fb30a64c7e58f3
#
_entry.id   7e0e283c6fa2652363fb30a64c7e58f3
#
_cell.length_a   1.000
_cell.length_b   1.000
_cell.length_c   1.000
_cell.angle_alpha   90.00
_cell.angle_beta   90.00
_cell.angle_gamma   90.00
#
_symmetry.space_group_name_H-M   'P 1'
#
loop_
_entity.id
_entity.type
_entity.pdbx_description
1 polymer ?
#
loop_
_entity_poly.entity_id
_entity_poly.type
_entity_poly.pdbx_seq_one_letter_code
_entity_poly.pdbx_strand_id
1 'polypeptide(L)'
;MQLIQQVVLSGKLGPYSLQAAIASVHALADSVQNTQWDLIIGYYDMLLSINPSPVVELNRAIAVGMYDGPKAGLAIIRRLLKNEKLASSPTIYSAQAEFCRKLGLKSEAVKAYKCAIELVHQEPEKRYLKKQLAKMLK
;
A
#
# COMPACT_ATOMS: atom_id res chain seq x y z
N MET A 1 8.55 6.97 -19.25
CA MET A 1 7.99 5.60 -19.13
C MET A 1 8.64 4.60 -20.07
N GLN A 2 8.81 4.94 -21.36
CA GLN A 2 9.42 4.01 -22.32
C GLN A 2 10.83 3.59 -21.93
N LEU A 3 11.65 4.51 -21.43
CA LEU A 3 13.01 4.21 -20.99
C LEU A 3 13.03 3.20 -19.86
N ILE A 4 12.15 3.36 -18.88
CA ILE A 4 12.05 2.45 -17.74
C ILE A 4 11.60 1.07 -18.20
N GLN A 5 10.61 1.01 -19.10
CA GLN A 5 10.13 -0.25 -19.65
C GLN A 5 11.23 -0.98 -20.42
N GLN A 6 12.06 -0.25 -21.17
CA GLN A 6 13.19 -0.84 -21.88
C GLN A 6 14.22 -1.44 -20.92
N VAL A 7 14.49 -0.76 -19.81
CA VAL A 7 15.40 -1.27 -18.78
C VAL A 7 14.84 -2.54 -18.15
N VAL A 8 13.54 -2.57 -17.86
CA VAL A 8 12.85 -3.76 -17.33
C VAL A 8 12.97 -4.92 -18.31
N LEU A 9 12.68 -4.68 -19.59
CA LEU A 9 12.73 -5.69 -20.64
C LEU A 9 14.14 -6.21 -20.88
N SER A 10 15.16 -5.40 -20.62
CA SER A 10 16.56 -5.82 -20.80
C SER A 10 17.07 -6.76 -19.70
N GLY A 11 16.28 -6.91 -18.61
CA GLY A 11 16.65 -7.78 -17.50
C GLY A 11 17.78 -7.25 -16.63
N LYS A 12 18.15 -5.97 -16.78
CA LYS A 12 19.23 -5.34 -16.03
C LYS A 12 18.76 -4.65 -14.75
N LEU A 13 17.50 -4.86 -14.35
CA LEU A 13 16.92 -4.23 -13.19
C LEU A 13 17.28 -4.94 -11.90
N GLY A 14 17.90 -4.19 -10.96
CA GLY A 14 18.04 -4.62 -9.58
C GLY A 14 16.95 -3.98 -8.71
N PRO A 15 16.95 -4.28 -7.39
CA PRO A 15 15.92 -3.74 -6.48
C PRO A 15 15.79 -2.22 -6.49
N TYR A 16 16.90 -1.49 -6.55
CA TYR A 16 16.89 -0.03 -6.58
C TYR A 16 16.26 0.53 -7.85
N SER A 17 16.53 -0.12 -8.99
CA SER A 17 15.94 0.30 -10.27
C SER A 17 14.43 0.08 -10.29
N LEU A 18 13.96 -1.01 -9.67
CA LEU A 18 12.53 -1.29 -9.56
C LEU A 18 11.82 -0.28 -8.67
N GLN A 19 12.45 0.11 -7.55
CA GLN A 19 11.91 1.16 -6.69
C GLN A 19 11.81 2.50 -7.43
N ALA A 20 12.83 2.83 -8.22
CA ALA A 20 12.82 4.04 -9.04
C ALA A 20 11.72 3.97 -10.10
N ALA A 21 11.50 2.81 -10.71
CA ALA A 21 10.42 2.62 -11.68
C ALA A 21 9.05 2.87 -11.05
N ILE A 22 8.81 2.32 -9.87
CA ILE A 22 7.57 2.52 -9.13
C ILE A 22 7.37 4.01 -8.81
N ALA A 23 8.41 4.66 -8.30
CA ALA A 23 8.37 6.09 -7.98
C ALA A 23 8.07 6.94 -9.22
N SER A 24 8.64 6.56 -10.37
CA SER A 24 8.39 7.27 -11.64
C SER A 24 6.94 7.15 -12.08
N VAL A 25 6.32 5.99 -11.91
CA VAL A 25 4.91 5.80 -12.26
C VAL A 25 4.05 6.73 -11.40
N HIS A 26 4.32 6.81 -10.09
CA HIS A 26 3.60 7.71 -9.20
C HIS A 26 3.83 9.18 -9.57
N ALA A 27 5.08 9.56 -9.86
CA ALA A 27 5.43 10.95 -10.16
C ALA A 27 4.78 11.47 -11.44
N LEU A 28 4.55 10.57 -12.43
CA LEU A 28 3.95 10.95 -13.71
C LEU A 28 2.43 10.98 -13.67
N ALA A 29 1.82 10.48 -12.60
CA ALA A 29 0.37 10.49 -12.47
C ALA A 29 -0.12 11.84 -11.92
N ASP A 30 -1.18 12.38 -12.51
CA ASP A 30 -1.81 13.63 -12.06
C ASP A 30 -2.58 13.44 -10.76
N SER A 31 -3.05 12.22 -10.53
CA SER A 31 -3.91 11.91 -9.38
C SER A 31 -3.85 10.41 -9.12
N VAL A 32 -4.45 9.98 -8.01
CA VAL A 32 -4.59 8.55 -7.69
C VAL A 32 -5.32 7.82 -8.82
N GLN A 33 -6.30 8.47 -9.44
CA GLN A 33 -7.11 7.87 -10.51
C GLN A 33 -6.30 7.64 -11.78
N ASN A 34 -5.27 8.47 -12.03
CA ASN A 34 -4.41 8.38 -13.20
C ASN A 34 -3.18 7.51 -12.96
N THR A 35 -2.97 7.03 -11.74
CA THR A 35 -1.84 6.15 -11.41
C THR A 35 -2.01 4.81 -12.10
N GLN A 36 -0.96 4.34 -12.76
CA GLN A 36 -0.95 3.03 -13.44
C GLN A 36 -0.63 1.93 -12.44
N TRP A 37 -1.64 1.55 -11.68
CA TRP A 37 -1.48 0.57 -10.60
C TRP A 37 -1.07 -0.81 -11.10
N ASP A 38 -1.51 -1.19 -12.31
CA ASP A 38 -1.13 -2.47 -12.94
C ASP A 38 0.38 -2.57 -13.15
N LEU A 39 1.03 -1.49 -13.59
CA LEU A 39 2.47 -1.43 -13.74
C LEU A 39 3.19 -1.51 -12.39
N ILE A 40 2.65 -0.80 -11.40
CA ILE A 40 3.22 -0.79 -10.06
C ILE A 40 3.18 -2.20 -9.46
N ILE A 41 2.07 -2.91 -9.61
CA ILE A 41 1.94 -4.30 -9.13
C ILE A 41 2.97 -5.19 -9.82
N GLY A 42 3.13 -5.04 -11.14
CA GLY A 42 4.11 -5.81 -11.90
C GLY A 42 5.52 -5.59 -11.40
N TYR A 43 5.88 -4.35 -11.09
CA TYR A 43 7.22 -4.03 -10.55
C TYR A 43 7.40 -4.61 -9.16
N TYR A 44 6.37 -4.58 -8.30
CA TYR A 44 6.44 -5.22 -6.99
C TYR A 44 6.61 -6.73 -7.10
N ASP A 45 5.94 -7.37 -8.06
CA ASP A 45 6.09 -8.80 -8.31
C ASP A 45 7.53 -9.14 -8.69
N MET A 46 8.14 -8.32 -9.55
CA MET A 46 9.54 -8.49 -9.93
C MET A 46 10.47 -8.30 -8.73
N LEU A 47 10.20 -7.28 -7.92
CA LEU A 47 11.00 -7.00 -6.73
C LEU A 47 10.93 -8.15 -5.73
N LEU A 48 9.75 -8.72 -5.52
CA LEU A 48 9.56 -9.86 -4.61
C LEU A 48 10.28 -11.12 -5.11
N SER A 49 10.38 -11.30 -6.42
CA SER A 49 11.11 -12.44 -6.98
C SER A 49 12.61 -12.33 -6.75
N ILE A 50 13.13 -11.10 -6.66
CA ILE A 50 14.56 -10.84 -6.41
C ILE A 50 14.86 -10.91 -4.91
N ASN A 51 14.03 -10.28 -4.09
CA ASN A 51 14.28 -10.14 -2.66
C ASN A 51 12.94 -10.11 -1.89
N PRO A 52 12.45 -11.27 -1.46
CA PRO A 52 11.19 -11.32 -0.68
C PRO A 52 11.27 -10.44 0.57
N SER A 53 10.25 -9.61 0.77
CA SER A 53 10.20 -8.68 1.89
C SER A 53 8.75 -8.45 2.33
N PRO A 54 8.45 -8.54 3.64
CA PRO A 54 7.10 -8.24 4.13
C PRO A 54 6.66 -6.82 3.82
N VAL A 55 7.58 -5.84 3.85
CA VAL A 55 7.27 -4.44 3.53
C VAL A 55 6.86 -4.31 2.06
N VAL A 56 7.57 -4.99 1.16
CA VAL A 56 7.25 -4.98 -0.27
C VAL A 56 5.89 -5.66 -0.50
N GLU A 57 5.62 -6.76 0.19
CA GLU A 57 4.33 -7.44 0.10
C GLU A 57 3.18 -6.52 0.56
N LEU A 58 3.40 -5.74 1.61
CA LEU A 58 2.42 -4.78 2.11
C LEU A 58 2.16 -3.69 1.06
N ASN A 59 3.22 -3.12 0.48
CA ASN A 59 3.09 -2.10 -0.55
C ASN A 59 2.36 -2.64 -1.78
N ARG A 60 2.64 -3.89 -2.14
CA ARG A 60 1.92 -4.56 -3.24
C ARG A 60 0.44 -4.71 -2.91
N ALA A 61 0.12 -5.10 -1.68
CA ALA A 61 -1.27 -5.26 -1.23
C ALA A 61 -2.05 -3.95 -1.37
N ILE A 62 -1.42 -2.83 -1.04
CA ILE A 62 -2.04 -1.50 -1.17
C ILE A 62 -2.31 -1.21 -2.65
N ALA A 63 -1.35 -1.49 -3.53
CA ALA A 63 -1.52 -1.29 -4.97
C ALA A 63 -2.64 -2.19 -5.53
N VAL A 64 -2.72 -3.44 -5.08
CA VAL A 64 -3.80 -4.36 -5.47
C VAL A 64 -5.16 -3.80 -5.04
N GLY A 65 -5.23 -3.26 -3.83
CA GLY A 65 -6.47 -2.64 -3.33
C GLY A 65 -6.89 -1.43 -4.14
N MET A 66 -5.94 -0.68 -4.68
CA MET A 66 -6.22 0.46 -5.54
C MET A 66 -6.63 0.04 -6.94
N TYR A 67 -6.09 -1.06 -7.46
CA TYR A 67 -6.34 -1.54 -8.82
C TYR A 67 -7.57 -2.46 -8.90
N ASP A 68 -7.58 -3.51 -8.07
CA ASP A 68 -8.63 -4.55 -8.09
C ASP A 68 -9.76 -4.28 -7.10
N GLY A 69 -9.62 -3.27 -6.28
CA GLY A 69 -10.62 -2.89 -5.31
C GLY A 69 -10.23 -3.23 -3.87
N PRO A 70 -10.91 -2.58 -2.90
CA PRO A 70 -10.53 -2.72 -1.48
C PRO A 70 -10.68 -4.15 -0.94
N LYS A 71 -11.60 -4.94 -1.47
CA LYS A 71 -11.79 -6.33 -1.04
C LYS A 71 -10.55 -7.18 -1.32
N ALA A 72 -9.98 -7.05 -2.54
CA ALA A 72 -8.78 -7.79 -2.92
C ALA A 72 -7.57 -7.36 -2.08
N GLY A 73 -7.40 -6.06 -1.89
CA GLY A 73 -6.32 -5.54 -1.05
C GLY A 73 -6.45 -5.98 0.40
N LEU A 74 -7.66 -5.92 0.95
CA LEU A 74 -7.91 -6.29 2.34
C LEU A 74 -7.61 -7.78 2.59
N ALA A 75 -7.92 -8.65 1.64
CA ALA A 75 -7.62 -10.07 1.77
C ALA A 75 -6.12 -10.30 1.98
N ILE A 76 -5.29 -9.59 1.22
CA ILE A 76 -3.83 -9.68 1.36
C ILE A 76 -3.38 -9.08 2.70
N ILE A 77 -3.93 -7.92 3.07
CA ILE A 77 -3.62 -7.24 4.32
C ILE A 77 -3.92 -8.15 5.52
N ARG A 78 -5.07 -8.83 5.53
CA ARG A 78 -5.44 -9.74 6.61
C ARG A 78 -4.45 -10.90 6.76
N ARG A 79 -3.96 -11.41 5.64
CA ARG A 79 -2.92 -12.44 5.66
C ARG A 79 -1.62 -11.89 6.24
N LEU A 80 -1.23 -10.69 5.83
CA LEU A 80 0.01 -10.05 6.28
C LEU A 80 -0.03 -9.64 7.75
N LEU A 81 -1.21 -9.40 8.32
CA LEU A 81 -1.34 -9.07 9.74
C LEU A 81 -0.84 -10.18 10.66
N LYS A 82 -0.74 -11.40 10.16
CA LYS A 82 -0.20 -12.54 10.90
C LYS A 82 1.33 -12.53 10.96
N ASN A 83 1.98 -11.67 10.18
CA ASN A 83 3.43 -11.56 10.14
C ASN A 83 3.92 -10.63 11.24
N GLU A 84 4.72 -11.15 12.16
CA GLU A 84 5.22 -10.39 13.32
C GLU A 84 6.06 -9.18 12.91
N LYS A 85 6.73 -9.25 11.76
CA LYS A 85 7.57 -8.15 11.26
C LYS A 85 6.74 -6.92 10.92
N LEU A 86 5.45 -7.08 10.65
CA LEU A 86 4.54 -5.99 10.30
C LEU A 86 3.67 -5.54 11.48
N ALA A 87 3.75 -6.21 12.63
CA ALA A 87 2.89 -5.93 13.78
C ALA A 87 3.05 -4.50 14.33
N SER A 88 4.22 -3.89 14.13
CA SER A 88 4.50 -2.53 14.59
C SER A 88 4.40 -1.49 13.47
N SER A 89 3.97 -1.88 12.27
CA SER A 89 3.89 -0.98 11.12
C SER A 89 2.58 -0.20 11.13
N PRO A 90 2.61 1.13 11.25
CA PRO A 90 1.37 1.91 11.12
C PRO A 90 0.75 1.78 9.74
N THR A 91 1.55 1.54 8.71
CA THR A 91 1.09 1.45 7.33
C THR A 91 0.09 0.31 7.13
N ILE A 92 0.34 -0.88 7.74
CA ILE A 92 -0.56 -2.01 7.55
C ILE A 92 -1.94 -1.72 8.16
N TYR A 93 -1.97 -1.08 9.33
CA TYR A 93 -3.23 -0.73 9.98
C TYR A 93 -3.96 0.40 9.26
N SER A 94 -3.22 1.37 8.73
CA SER A 94 -3.80 2.44 7.90
C SER A 94 -4.45 1.85 6.65
N ALA A 95 -3.77 0.94 5.98
CA ALA A 95 -4.30 0.27 4.78
C ALA A 95 -5.53 -0.56 5.11
N GLN A 96 -5.48 -1.32 6.20
CA GLN A 96 -6.63 -2.09 6.68
C GLN A 96 -7.83 -1.19 6.95
N ALA A 97 -7.60 -0.08 7.66
CA ALA A 97 -8.66 0.86 8.01
C ALA A 97 -9.31 1.47 6.77
N GLU A 98 -8.49 1.93 5.81
CA GLU A 98 -8.99 2.56 4.60
C GLU A 98 -9.80 1.58 3.74
N PHE A 99 -9.32 0.35 3.58
CA PHE A 99 -10.05 -0.66 2.81
C PHE A 99 -11.35 -1.07 3.51
N CYS A 100 -11.30 -1.24 4.83
CA CYS A 100 -12.51 -1.54 5.61
C CYS A 100 -13.53 -0.42 5.52
N ARG A 101 -13.10 0.83 5.58
CA ARG A 101 -13.98 1.99 5.43
C ARG A 101 -14.70 1.96 4.09
N LYS A 102 -13.97 1.71 3.01
CA LYS A 102 -14.54 1.65 1.66
C LYS A 102 -15.53 0.50 1.50
N LEU A 103 -15.34 -0.59 2.27
CA LEU A 103 -16.21 -1.76 2.23
C LEU A 103 -17.37 -1.69 3.21
N GLY A 104 -17.44 -0.63 4.03
CA GLY A 104 -18.50 -0.49 5.02
C GLY A 104 -18.30 -1.34 6.27
N LEU A 105 -17.10 -1.85 6.51
CA LEU A 105 -16.77 -2.66 7.68
C LEU A 105 -16.35 -1.76 8.83
N LYS A 106 -17.35 -1.12 9.46
CA LYS A 106 -17.13 -0.05 10.42
C LYS A 106 -16.31 -0.49 11.64
N SER A 107 -16.68 -1.59 12.28
CA SER A 107 -15.98 -2.06 13.49
C SER A 107 -14.51 -2.33 13.25
N GLU A 108 -14.21 -3.04 12.17
CA GLU A 108 -12.83 -3.35 11.81
C GLU A 108 -12.05 -2.08 11.44
N ALA A 109 -12.69 -1.17 10.71
CA ALA A 109 -12.08 0.10 10.33
C ALA A 109 -11.72 0.93 11.57
N VAL A 110 -12.62 1.05 12.53
CA VAL A 110 -12.39 1.81 13.77
C VAL A 110 -11.21 1.24 14.54
N LYS A 111 -11.15 -0.07 14.73
CA LYS A 111 -10.04 -0.72 15.42
C LYS A 111 -8.72 -0.47 14.71
N ALA A 112 -8.71 -0.59 13.39
CA ALA A 112 -7.50 -0.41 12.59
C ALA A 112 -7.01 1.05 12.64
N TYR A 113 -7.92 2.03 12.56
CA TYR A 113 -7.55 3.44 12.71
C TYR A 113 -6.91 3.70 14.07
N LYS A 114 -7.49 3.16 15.13
CA LYS A 114 -6.92 3.32 16.49
C LYS A 114 -5.51 2.74 16.59
N CYS A 115 -5.28 1.56 16.04
CA CYS A 115 -3.96 0.95 16.01
C CYS A 115 -2.96 1.80 15.23
N ALA A 116 -3.35 2.30 14.06
CA ALA A 116 -2.48 3.13 13.25
C ALA A 116 -2.12 4.43 13.96
N ILE A 117 -3.09 5.07 14.61
CA ILE A 117 -2.87 6.32 15.35
C ILE A 117 -1.85 6.12 16.47
N GLU A 118 -1.92 5.00 17.18
CA GLU A 118 -0.97 4.70 18.26
C GLU A 118 0.46 4.49 17.75
N LEU A 119 0.62 3.96 16.55
CA LEU A 119 1.92 3.59 16.00
C LEU A 119 2.55 4.67 15.15
N VAL A 120 1.76 5.59 14.57
CA VAL A 120 2.30 6.61 13.68
C VAL A 120 2.97 7.72 14.47
N HIS A 121 4.13 8.18 13.96
CA HIS A 121 4.92 9.22 14.62
C HIS A 121 4.79 10.59 13.97
N GLN A 122 4.40 10.65 12.70
CA GLN A 122 4.32 11.90 11.95
C GLN A 122 2.97 12.58 12.19
N GLU A 123 3.01 13.84 12.61
CA GLU A 123 1.80 14.60 12.97
C GLU A 123 0.79 14.78 11.83
N PRO A 124 1.22 15.10 10.59
CA PRO A 124 0.24 15.24 9.50
C PRO A 124 -0.54 13.96 9.24
N GLU A 125 0.12 12.81 9.26
CA GLU A 125 -0.50 11.50 9.06
C GLU A 125 -1.43 11.18 10.23
N LYS A 126 -0.98 11.44 11.45
CA LYS A 126 -1.78 11.22 12.66
C LYS A 126 -3.07 12.03 12.64
N ARG A 127 -2.99 13.30 12.23
CA ARG A 127 -4.16 14.18 12.12
C ARG A 127 -5.16 13.65 11.08
N TYR A 128 -4.64 13.18 9.95
CA TYR A 128 -5.48 12.59 8.91
C TYR A 128 -6.24 11.38 9.44
N LEU A 129 -5.53 10.46 10.11
CA LEU A 129 -6.13 9.25 10.66
C LEU A 129 -7.18 9.55 11.72
N LYS A 130 -6.89 10.51 12.60
CA LYS A 130 -7.86 10.97 13.62
C LYS A 130 -9.11 11.55 12.99
N LYS A 131 -8.95 12.31 11.90
CA LYS A 131 -10.08 12.89 11.18
C LYS A 131 -10.96 11.80 10.56
N GLN A 132 -10.34 10.80 9.93
CA GLN A 132 -11.09 9.69 9.36
C GLN A 132 -11.81 8.88 10.43
N LEU A 133 -11.15 8.62 11.56
CA LEU A 133 -11.77 7.92 12.69
C LEU A 133 -12.99 8.68 13.20
N ALA A 134 -12.87 10.00 13.37
CA ALA A 134 -13.98 10.83 13.83
C ALA A 134 -15.19 10.74 12.89
N LYS A 135 -14.94 10.70 11.57
CA LYS A 135 -16.02 10.52 10.59
C LYS A 135 -16.71 9.17 10.73
N MET A 136 -15.96 8.13 11.07
CA MET A 136 -16.53 6.79 11.27
C MET A 136 -17.38 6.68 12.52
N LEU A 137 -17.09 7.48 13.54
CA LEU A 137 -17.77 7.44 14.83
C LEU A 137 -19.06 8.28 14.88
N LYS A 138 -19.33 9.06 13.84
CA LYS A 138 -20.57 9.88 13.77
C LYS A 138 -21.79 9.05 13.44
#